data_9633f7ddaabf384f5c4cfa261877a072
#
_entry.id   9633f7ddaabf384f5c4cfa261877a072
#
_cell.length_a   1.000
_cell.length_b   1.000
_cell.length_c   1.000
_cell.angle_alpha   90.00
_cell.angle_beta   90.00
_cell.angle_gamma   90.00
#
_symmetry.space_group_name_H-M   'P 1'
#
loop_
_entity.id
_entity.type
_entity.pdbx_description
1 polymer ?
#
loop_
_entity_poly.entity_id
_entity_poly.type
_entity_poly.pdbx_seq_one_letter_code
_entity_poly.pdbx_strand_id
1 'polypeptide(L)'
;MRYLWIFHMMIIMTFLFIAAPSVFAEVRTGQAVFKDLIIDDDGREIKVSEPVILFEGQNYLPLRAVTNNLQKSVYIDEHTNNLVIEAGFQNEEQPSKEPVEASQYRPSLKFDGQVSSNGIIIMEDNQKNVMFEKNGYSTYYPASTTKVLTALIALELGSLNDQVIVSENVNKLPSDSRRVFIQPGDALTLEQLLYGMMLYSGNDSALAIAEHIAGSEEAFAKLMNEKAKEIGAIHSNFVNPHGYHHPDHYTTPYDLALILKAASEHPLFLDIINTPVYKAVYTNKKGEKVVKTWDTTNSFLKNSNLAIDGIIGGKTGFTTPAKRTLVTVAEHNGHRYYVAALKGDSVGRYMDTRKLLKMAYQKRAAYDQEIIKNINVAFFDHSLEIGDQSIASPGQIFIYKGRTYISQSFLSQILADVDQLTATENNIKINLEPKFAFEEIVKPLSVSLVKQQNKSHIQNKLIAHSFSSLLAFSYFKSHSFMVR
;
A
#
# COMPACT_ATOMS: atom_id res chain seq x y z
N MET A 1 -46.38 -18.92 -65.32
CA MET A 1 -44.94 -19.11 -65.23
C MET A 1 -44.19 -17.86 -64.67
N ARG A 2 -44.81 -16.67 -64.51
CA ARG A 2 -44.15 -15.49 -63.93
C ARG A 2 -44.11 -15.46 -62.40
N TYR A 3 -45.00 -16.18 -61.71
CA TYR A 3 -45.06 -16.20 -60.24
C TYR A 3 -44.13 -17.22 -59.56
N LEU A 4 -43.68 -18.23 -60.29
CA LEU A 4 -42.78 -19.26 -59.78
C LEU A 4 -41.31 -18.74 -59.64
N TRP A 5 -40.94 -17.78 -60.48
CA TRP A 5 -39.60 -17.18 -60.44
C TRP A 5 -39.42 -16.17 -59.26
N ILE A 6 -40.45 -15.46 -58.87
CA ILE A 6 -40.46 -14.55 -57.76
C ILE A 6 -40.36 -15.29 -56.42
N PHE A 7 -41.00 -16.48 -56.33
CA PHE A 7 -40.95 -17.32 -55.13
C PHE A 7 -39.57 -17.98 -54.93
N HIS A 8 -38.88 -18.34 -56.00
CA HIS A 8 -37.51 -18.85 -55.92
C HIS A 8 -36.47 -17.77 -55.62
N MET A 9 -36.65 -16.57 -56.13
CA MET A 9 -35.78 -15.44 -55.76
C MET A 9 -35.98 -14.97 -54.30
N MET A 10 -37.18 -15.04 -53.77
CA MET A 10 -37.43 -14.73 -52.36
C MET A 10 -36.86 -15.81 -51.41
N ILE A 11 -36.88 -17.08 -51.79
CA ILE A 11 -36.26 -18.15 -51.00
C ILE A 11 -34.73 -18.08 -51.05
N ILE A 12 -34.12 -17.68 -52.16
CA ILE A 12 -32.68 -17.49 -52.28
C ILE A 12 -32.24 -16.25 -51.52
N MET A 13 -33.05 -15.17 -51.46
CA MET A 13 -32.75 -14.01 -50.66
C MET A 13 -32.92 -14.23 -49.15
N THR A 14 -33.80 -15.15 -48.73
CA THR A 14 -33.94 -15.54 -47.33
C THR A 14 -32.84 -16.49 -46.85
N PHE A 15 -32.19 -17.23 -47.78
CA PHE A 15 -31.06 -18.11 -47.42
C PHE A 15 -29.69 -17.45 -47.47
N LEU A 16 -29.56 -16.24 -48.07
CA LEU A 16 -28.32 -15.46 -48.09
C LEU A 16 -28.16 -14.54 -46.84
N PHE A 17 -29.17 -14.56 -45.94
CA PHE A 17 -29.06 -13.84 -44.64
C PHE A 17 -28.74 -14.78 -43.48
N ILE A 18 -28.46 -16.06 -43.74
CA ILE A 18 -28.07 -17.00 -42.68
C ILE A 18 -26.67 -17.50 -43.00
N ALA A 19 -25.67 -16.76 -42.69
CA ALA A 19 -24.33 -17.19 -42.28
C ALA A 19 -23.33 -16.05 -42.30
N ALA A 20 -23.61 -14.94 -41.59
CA ALA A 20 -22.53 -14.35 -40.85
C ALA A 20 -22.52 -15.08 -39.51
N PRO A 21 -21.45 -15.66 -39.04
CA PRO A 21 -21.38 -16.07 -37.64
C PRO A 21 -21.57 -14.80 -36.86
N SER A 22 -22.77 -14.60 -36.30
CA SER A 22 -22.99 -13.57 -35.31
C SER A 22 -22.07 -13.95 -34.14
N VAL A 23 -20.92 -13.29 -34.06
CA VAL A 23 -20.09 -13.27 -32.90
C VAL A 23 -20.95 -12.65 -31.81
N PHE A 24 -21.72 -13.48 -31.11
CA PHE A 24 -22.45 -13.04 -29.94
C PHE A 24 -21.43 -12.83 -28.83
N ALA A 25 -20.94 -11.60 -28.71
CA ALA A 25 -20.32 -11.16 -27.47
C ALA A 25 -21.40 -11.30 -26.38
N GLU A 26 -21.13 -12.11 -25.37
CA GLU A 26 -22.02 -12.21 -24.21
C GLU A 26 -22.05 -10.85 -23.52
N VAL A 27 -23.19 -10.16 -23.56
CA VAL A 27 -23.36 -8.87 -22.87
C VAL A 27 -23.76 -9.14 -21.43
N ARG A 28 -22.91 -8.74 -20.50
CA ARG A 28 -23.20 -8.78 -19.06
C ARG A 28 -23.37 -7.38 -18.50
N THR A 29 -24.36 -7.26 -17.62
CA THR A 29 -24.65 -6.03 -16.88
C THR A 29 -24.37 -6.27 -15.40
N GLY A 30 -23.56 -5.40 -14.78
CA GLY A 30 -23.24 -5.54 -13.37
C GLY A 30 -22.61 -4.29 -12.78
N GLN A 31 -22.40 -4.32 -11.47
CA GLN A 31 -21.63 -3.29 -10.78
C GLN A 31 -20.15 -3.43 -11.08
N ALA A 32 -19.51 -2.32 -11.37
CA ALA A 32 -18.08 -2.22 -11.57
C ALA A 32 -17.47 -1.15 -10.69
N VAL A 33 -16.25 -1.40 -10.18
CA VAL A 33 -15.43 -0.41 -9.47
C VAL A 33 -14.28 0.01 -10.38
N PHE A 34 -14.09 1.31 -10.54
CA PHE A 34 -13.03 1.89 -11.35
C PHE A 34 -11.81 2.20 -10.48
N LYS A 35 -10.65 1.66 -10.84
CA LYS A 35 -9.38 1.77 -10.08
C LYS A 35 -8.29 2.42 -10.92
N ASP A 36 -7.26 2.96 -10.26
CA ASP A 36 -6.07 3.47 -10.93
C ASP A 36 -5.21 2.34 -11.50
N LEU A 37 -4.64 2.56 -12.68
CA LEU A 37 -3.51 1.79 -13.19
C LEU A 37 -2.24 2.62 -13.06
N ILE A 38 -1.28 2.09 -12.31
CA ILE A 38 0.06 2.68 -12.15
C ILE A 38 1.05 1.67 -12.68
N ILE A 39 1.92 2.09 -13.57
CA ILE A 39 3.04 1.30 -14.07
C ILE A 39 4.30 1.84 -13.40
N ASP A 40 5.04 0.97 -12.73
CA ASP A 40 6.35 1.30 -12.16
C ASP A 40 7.43 0.85 -13.15
N ASP A 41 8.10 1.82 -13.74
CA ASP A 41 9.22 1.62 -14.64
C ASP A 41 10.50 2.02 -13.90
N ASP A 42 11.15 1.04 -13.29
CA ASP A 42 12.40 1.18 -12.53
C ASP A 42 12.37 2.32 -11.48
N GLY A 43 11.31 2.35 -10.68
CA GLY A 43 11.08 3.37 -9.65
C GLY A 43 10.41 4.64 -10.15
N ARG A 44 10.11 4.73 -11.45
CA ARG A 44 9.35 5.81 -12.05
C ARG A 44 7.88 5.41 -12.20
N GLU A 45 7.01 5.99 -11.39
CA GLU A 45 5.58 5.74 -11.49
C GLU A 45 4.96 6.48 -12.70
N ILE A 46 4.42 5.72 -13.66
CA ILE A 46 3.66 6.21 -14.80
C ILE A 46 2.19 5.97 -14.53
N LYS A 47 1.42 7.05 -14.40
CA LYS A 47 -0.03 6.97 -14.23
C LYS A 47 -0.70 6.83 -15.59
N VAL A 48 -1.43 5.73 -15.78
CA VAL A 48 -2.19 5.45 -17.00
C VAL A 48 -3.52 6.18 -16.96
N SER A 49 -3.94 6.77 -18.07
CA SER A 49 -5.20 7.53 -18.15
C SER A 49 -6.45 6.65 -18.08
N GLU A 50 -6.34 5.40 -18.53
CA GLU A 50 -7.44 4.44 -18.51
C GLU A 50 -7.51 3.72 -17.16
N PRO A 51 -8.70 3.63 -16.54
CA PRO A 51 -8.87 2.93 -15.28
C PRO A 51 -8.85 1.41 -15.46
N VAL A 52 -8.44 0.69 -14.41
CA VAL A 52 -8.75 -0.71 -14.25
C VAL A 52 -10.22 -0.84 -13.85
N ILE A 53 -10.89 -1.86 -14.33
CA ILE A 53 -12.28 -2.16 -14.00
C ILE A 53 -12.32 -3.45 -13.18
N LEU A 54 -12.74 -3.36 -11.91
CA LEU A 54 -13.12 -4.53 -11.12
C LEU A 54 -14.58 -4.87 -11.45
N PHE A 55 -14.82 -6.01 -12.08
CA PHE A 55 -16.12 -6.49 -12.49
C PHE A 55 -16.25 -7.98 -12.13
N GLU A 56 -17.38 -8.36 -11.52
CA GLU A 56 -17.62 -9.75 -11.06
C GLU A 56 -16.45 -10.36 -10.24
N GLY A 57 -15.81 -9.56 -9.39
CA GLY A 57 -14.69 -9.99 -8.55
C GLY A 57 -13.34 -10.13 -9.25
N GLN A 58 -13.25 -9.82 -10.54
CA GLN A 58 -12.00 -9.84 -11.31
C GLN A 58 -11.58 -8.44 -11.73
N ASN A 59 -10.26 -8.16 -11.67
CA ASN A 59 -9.70 -6.92 -12.21
C ASN A 59 -9.45 -7.09 -13.71
N TYR A 60 -9.90 -6.11 -14.49
CA TYR A 60 -9.69 -6.03 -15.94
C TYR A 60 -8.88 -4.78 -16.26
N LEU A 61 -7.74 -4.97 -16.92
CA LEU A 61 -6.81 -3.92 -17.27
C LEU A 61 -7.08 -3.43 -18.70
N PRO A 62 -6.90 -2.12 -18.98
CA PRO A 62 -7.01 -1.59 -20.34
C PRO A 62 -5.84 -2.12 -21.17
N LEU A 63 -6.10 -3.09 -22.03
CA LEU A 63 -5.09 -3.90 -22.71
C LEU A 63 -4.09 -3.04 -23.49
N ARG A 64 -4.57 -2.11 -24.31
CA ARG A 64 -3.68 -1.23 -25.13
C ARG A 64 -2.77 -0.36 -24.27
N ALA A 65 -3.28 0.16 -23.15
CA ALA A 65 -2.46 0.97 -22.26
C ALA A 65 -1.32 0.15 -21.63
N VAL A 66 -1.60 -1.10 -21.26
CA VAL A 66 -0.58 -2.01 -20.73
C VAL A 66 0.44 -2.39 -21.80
N THR A 67 -0.02 -2.84 -22.97
CA THR A 67 0.88 -3.32 -24.03
C THR A 67 1.75 -2.20 -24.61
N ASN A 68 1.25 -0.97 -24.74
CA ASN A 68 2.05 0.17 -25.17
C ASN A 68 3.23 0.46 -24.22
N ASN A 69 3.00 0.32 -22.90
CA ASN A 69 4.07 0.49 -21.92
C ASN A 69 5.06 -0.69 -21.90
N LEU A 70 4.63 -1.86 -22.36
CA LEU A 70 5.48 -3.05 -22.56
C LEU A 70 6.14 -3.07 -23.95
N GLN A 71 6.06 -1.99 -24.72
CA GLN A 71 6.58 -1.91 -26.10
C GLN A 71 6.05 -3.01 -27.03
N LYS A 72 4.78 -3.40 -26.83
CA LYS A 72 4.08 -4.38 -27.65
C LYS A 72 2.92 -3.72 -28.36
N SER A 73 2.67 -4.11 -29.63
CA SER A 73 1.49 -3.71 -30.37
C SER A 73 0.31 -4.63 -30.10
N VAL A 74 -0.89 -4.06 -30.10
CA VAL A 74 -2.16 -4.80 -29.94
C VAL A 74 -3.13 -4.37 -31.01
N TYR A 75 -3.64 -5.31 -31.80
CA TYR A 75 -4.66 -5.08 -32.80
C TYR A 75 -5.62 -6.24 -32.95
N ILE A 76 -6.76 -6.04 -33.63
CA ILE A 76 -7.68 -7.10 -34.01
C ILE A 76 -7.38 -7.46 -35.46
N ASP A 77 -7.03 -8.72 -35.73
CA ASP A 77 -6.86 -9.21 -37.08
C ASP A 77 -8.23 -9.26 -37.78
N GLU A 78 -8.37 -8.55 -38.88
CA GLU A 78 -9.64 -8.37 -39.59
C GLU A 78 -10.12 -9.66 -40.26
N HIS A 79 -9.25 -10.66 -40.50
CA HIS A 79 -9.58 -11.91 -41.18
C HIS A 79 -10.02 -12.98 -40.17
N THR A 80 -9.35 -13.09 -39.04
CA THR A 80 -9.63 -14.07 -38.00
C THR A 80 -10.54 -13.52 -36.89
N ASN A 81 -10.63 -12.19 -36.81
CA ASN A 81 -11.30 -11.46 -35.74
C ASN A 81 -10.69 -11.76 -34.35
N ASN A 82 -9.45 -12.24 -34.31
CA ASN A 82 -8.71 -12.52 -33.10
C ASN A 82 -7.96 -11.28 -32.62
N LEU A 83 -7.75 -11.17 -31.32
CA LEU A 83 -6.90 -10.15 -30.72
C LEU A 83 -5.44 -10.62 -30.82
N VAL A 84 -4.57 -9.80 -31.41
CA VAL A 84 -3.17 -10.14 -31.67
C VAL A 84 -2.27 -9.25 -30.81
N ILE A 85 -1.28 -9.85 -30.13
CA ILE A 85 -0.21 -9.13 -29.42
C ILE A 85 1.13 -9.51 -30.03
N GLU A 86 1.85 -8.53 -30.55
CA GLU A 86 3.15 -8.70 -31.20
C GLU A 86 4.24 -7.83 -30.56
N ALA A 87 5.50 -8.28 -30.66
CA ALA A 87 6.65 -7.48 -30.27
C ALA A 87 6.93 -6.37 -31.27
N GLY A 88 7.07 -5.12 -30.82
CA GLY A 88 7.40 -3.93 -31.62
C GLY A 88 6.21 -3.00 -31.85
N PHE A 89 6.52 -1.71 -32.11
CA PHE A 89 5.52 -0.70 -32.44
C PHE A 89 5.16 -0.77 -33.92
N GLN A 90 3.90 -1.04 -34.23
CA GLN A 90 3.34 -0.54 -35.49
C GLN A 90 2.74 0.85 -35.22
N ASN A 91 3.38 1.88 -35.75
CA ASN A 91 2.86 3.25 -35.73
C ASN A 91 1.65 3.36 -36.69
N GLU A 92 0.54 2.80 -36.33
CA GLU A 92 -0.72 3.20 -36.94
C GLU A 92 -1.39 4.21 -35.99
N GLU A 93 -1.37 5.48 -36.42
CA GLU A 93 -2.26 6.51 -35.89
C GLU A 93 -3.72 6.06 -36.12
N GLN A 94 -4.27 5.30 -35.19
CA GLN A 94 -5.74 5.15 -35.16
C GLN A 94 -6.33 6.45 -34.59
N PRO A 95 -7.46 6.94 -35.18
CA PRO A 95 -8.08 8.16 -34.71
C PRO A 95 -8.37 8.04 -33.22
N SER A 96 -7.83 8.96 -32.47
CA SER A 96 -8.06 9.11 -31.03
C SER A 96 -9.56 9.31 -30.81
N LYS A 97 -10.28 8.24 -30.50
CA LYS A 97 -11.51 8.39 -29.70
C LYS A 97 -11.02 9.03 -28.41
N GLU A 98 -11.60 10.20 -28.06
CA GLU A 98 -11.19 10.99 -26.91
C GLU A 98 -10.85 10.09 -25.72
N PRO A 99 -9.70 10.31 -25.07
CA PRO A 99 -9.34 9.57 -23.87
C PRO A 99 -10.53 9.70 -22.91
N VAL A 100 -11.04 8.59 -22.41
CA VAL A 100 -11.95 8.66 -21.26
C VAL A 100 -11.04 9.14 -20.15
N GLU A 101 -11.07 10.45 -19.86
CA GLU A 101 -10.22 11.02 -18.84
C GLU A 101 -10.48 10.28 -17.53
N ALA A 102 -9.44 9.66 -17.00
CA ALA A 102 -9.48 9.03 -15.68
C ALA A 102 -9.97 10.01 -14.59
N SER A 103 -9.76 11.31 -14.81
CA SER A 103 -10.30 12.39 -13.98
C SER A 103 -11.82 12.38 -13.86
N GLN A 104 -12.57 11.86 -14.86
CA GLN A 104 -14.03 11.73 -14.80
C GLN A 104 -14.50 10.63 -13.83
N TYR A 105 -13.61 9.71 -13.43
CA TYR A 105 -13.95 8.57 -12.58
C TYR A 105 -13.34 8.67 -11.17
N ARG A 106 -12.68 9.79 -10.83
CA ARG A 106 -11.97 9.93 -9.56
C ARG A 106 -12.33 11.20 -8.81
N PRO A 107 -13.33 11.11 -7.96
CA PRO A 107 -13.52 12.14 -6.97
C PRO A 107 -12.29 12.19 -6.06
N SER A 108 -11.89 13.38 -5.67
CA SER A 108 -10.84 13.55 -4.66
C SER A 108 -11.38 13.13 -3.30
N LEU A 109 -10.62 12.33 -2.54
CA LEU A 109 -10.90 12.06 -1.13
C LEU A 109 -10.55 13.23 -0.22
N LYS A 110 -9.91 14.29 -0.73
CA LYS A 110 -9.63 15.50 0.02
C LYS A 110 -10.88 16.28 0.35
N PHE A 111 -10.88 16.90 1.51
CA PHE A 111 -11.96 17.78 1.97
C PHE A 111 -11.40 18.96 2.75
N ASP A 112 -12.18 20.05 2.86
CA ASP A 112 -11.85 21.22 3.68
C ASP A 112 -12.46 21.08 5.07
N GLY A 113 -11.77 21.59 6.08
CA GLY A 113 -12.22 21.55 7.46
C GLY A 113 -11.60 22.65 8.30
N GLN A 114 -12.30 23.03 9.38
CA GLN A 114 -11.76 23.91 10.41
C GLN A 114 -11.53 23.13 11.70
N VAL A 115 -10.36 23.25 12.25
CA VAL A 115 -9.90 22.53 13.44
C VAL A 115 -9.14 23.47 14.38
N SER A 116 -9.20 23.19 15.69
CA SER A 116 -8.56 23.97 16.75
C SER A 116 -7.09 23.54 16.97
N SER A 117 -6.76 22.28 16.73
CA SER A 117 -5.39 21.79 16.84
C SER A 117 -4.45 22.55 15.91
N ASN A 118 -3.22 22.83 16.38
CA ASN A 118 -2.25 23.59 15.59
C ASN A 118 -1.68 22.78 14.43
N GLY A 119 -1.38 21.48 14.68
CA GLY A 119 -0.98 20.52 13.67
C GLY A 119 -1.92 19.32 13.72
N ILE A 120 -2.53 18.97 12.58
CA ILE A 120 -3.39 17.79 12.50
C ILE A 120 -3.40 17.23 11.09
N ILE A 121 -3.54 15.93 10.99
CA ILE A 121 -3.70 15.20 9.73
C ILE A 121 -4.70 14.06 9.91
N ILE A 122 -5.39 13.71 8.84
CA ILE A 122 -6.09 12.44 8.67
C ILE A 122 -5.68 11.79 7.38
N MET A 123 -5.26 10.54 7.49
CA MET A 123 -4.92 9.66 6.35
C MET A 123 -5.82 8.44 6.34
N GLU A 124 -6.09 7.94 5.15
CA GLU A 124 -6.71 6.65 4.93
C GLU A 124 -5.63 5.58 4.66
N ASP A 125 -5.91 4.32 5.02
CA ASP A 125 -4.96 3.20 4.91
C ASP A 125 -4.51 2.96 3.48
N ASN A 126 -5.47 2.96 2.57
CA ASN A 126 -5.21 2.69 1.17
C ASN A 126 -4.50 3.86 0.51
N GLN A 127 -3.16 3.76 0.33
CA GLN A 127 -2.31 4.66 -0.43
C GLN A 127 -1.65 5.83 0.33
N LYS A 128 -1.59 5.80 1.66
CA LYS A 128 -1.10 6.96 2.41
C LYS A 128 -1.87 8.24 2.03
N ASN A 129 -3.16 8.09 1.76
CA ASN A 129 -3.99 9.15 1.22
C ASN A 129 -4.32 10.17 2.30
N VAL A 130 -3.69 11.34 2.22
CA VAL A 130 -3.97 12.47 3.10
C VAL A 130 -5.30 13.09 2.67
N MET A 131 -6.34 12.89 3.48
CA MET A 131 -7.68 13.43 3.21
C MET A 131 -7.82 14.88 3.67
N PHE A 132 -7.16 15.23 4.78
CA PHE A 132 -7.10 16.58 5.30
C PHE A 132 -5.81 16.79 6.08
N GLU A 133 -5.25 17.99 6.01
CA GLU A 133 -4.14 18.41 6.85
C GLU A 133 -4.23 19.91 7.19
N LYS A 134 -3.72 20.27 8.37
CA LYS A 134 -3.39 21.62 8.77
C LYS A 134 -2.04 21.58 9.46
N ASN A 135 -1.04 22.23 8.87
CA ASN A 135 0.35 22.16 9.32
C ASN A 135 0.82 20.71 9.55
N GLY A 136 0.33 19.79 8.70
CA GLY A 136 0.55 18.34 8.84
C GLY A 136 2.01 17.92 8.69
N TYR A 137 2.82 18.74 8.06
CA TYR A 137 4.26 18.53 7.82
C TYR A 137 5.16 19.42 8.66
N SER A 138 4.60 20.26 9.54
CA SER A 138 5.36 21.08 10.47
C SER A 138 5.78 20.27 11.70
N THR A 139 6.93 20.63 12.30
CA THR A 139 7.47 19.93 13.47
C THR A 139 6.81 20.35 14.76
N TYR A 140 6.56 19.37 15.63
CA TYR A 140 5.97 19.53 16.96
C TYR A 140 6.63 18.57 17.94
N TYR A 141 6.49 18.84 19.22
CA TYR A 141 6.84 17.89 20.28
C TYR A 141 5.73 16.84 20.42
N PRO A 142 6.05 15.55 20.30
CA PRO A 142 5.06 14.48 20.32
C PRO A 142 4.48 14.20 21.72
N ALA A 143 5.23 14.49 22.78
CA ALA A 143 4.94 13.99 24.13
C ALA A 143 4.75 12.45 24.10
N SER A 144 3.86 11.89 24.91
CA SER A 144 3.66 10.43 25.00
C SER A 144 3.07 9.75 23.77
N THR A 145 2.78 10.47 22.67
CA THR A 145 2.46 9.78 21.39
C THR A 145 3.70 9.09 20.80
N THR A 146 4.91 9.46 21.24
CA THR A 146 6.18 8.75 21.02
C THR A 146 6.06 7.24 21.30
N LYS A 147 5.29 6.86 22.32
CA LYS A 147 5.14 5.47 22.78
C LYS A 147 4.53 4.53 21.74
N VAL A 148 3.92 5.08 20.69
CA VAL A 148 3.46 4.27 19.54
C VAL A 148 4.65 3.65 18.81
N LEU A 149 5.72 4.42 18.59
CA LEU A 149 6.93 3.90 17.96
C LEU A 149 7.67 2.92 18.90
N THR A 150 7.68 3.21 20.19
CA THR A 150 8.23 2.29 21.19
C THR A 150 7.49 0.95 21.21
N ALA A 151 6.15 0.99 21.12
CA ALA A 151 5.32 -0.21 21.04
C ALA A 151 5.57 -1.00 19.74
N LEU A 152 5.67 -0.32 18.60
CA LEU A 152 5.98 -0.93 17.32
C LEU A 152 7.31 -1.72 17.40
N ILE A 153 8.38 -1.08 17.85
CA ILE A 153 9.70 -1.72 17.96
C ILE A 153 9.67 -2.90 18.94
N ALA A 154 8.97 -2.74 20.07
CA ALA A 154 8.84 -3.82 21.06
C ALA A 154 8.06 -5.02 20.51
N LEU A 155 7.06 -4.81 19.66
CA LEU A 155 6.29 -5.85 19.00
C LEU A 155 7.05 -6.57 17.90
N GLU A 156 7.96 -5.87 17.23
CA GLU A 156 8.80 -6.45 16.16
C GLU A 156 10.02 -7.22 16.69
N LEU A 157 10.65 -6.73 17.76
CA LEU A 157 11.95 -7.24 18.21
C LEU A 157 11.89 -8.05 19.49
N GLY A 158 10.82 -7.91 20.31
CA GLY A 158 10.69 -8.59 21.60
C GLY A 158 9.73 -9.78 21.54
N SER A 159 9.87 -10.68 22.53
CA SER A 159 8.90 -11.74 22.78
C SER A 159 7.97 -11.34 23.92
N LEU A 160 6.66 -11.43 23.72
CA LEU A 160 5.64 -10.96 24.67
C LEU A 160 5.75 -11.60 26.06
N ASN A 161 6.23 -12.84 26.12
CA ASN A 161 6.41 -13.59 27.35
C ASN A 161 7.77 -13.37 28.03
N ASP A 162 8.66 -12.56 27.43
CA ASP A 162 9.96 -12.25 28.03
C ASP A 162 9.76 -11.63 29.42
N GLN A 163 10.48 -12.17 30.40
CA GLN A 163 10.49 -11.63 31.76
C GLN A 163 11.48 -10.46 31.83
N VAL A 164 10.96 -9.28 31.90
CA VAL A 164 11.72 -8.04 32.02
C VAL A 164 11.90 -7.69 33.49
N ILE A 165 13.15 -7.64 33.93
CA ILE A 165 13.48 -7.18 35.27
C ILE A 165 13.71 -5.68 35.25
N VAL A 166 12.90 -4.94 36.00
CA VAL A 166 12.97 -3.48 36.06
C VAL A 166 14.28 -3.02 36.70
N SER A 167 15.02 -2.16 36.01
CA SER A 167 16.30 -1.64 36.45
C SER A 167 16.16 -0.48 37.46
N GLU A 168 17.26 -0.10 38.12
CA GLU A 168 17.32 1.06 39.01
C GLU A 168 17.12 2.39 38.25
N ASN A 169 17.26 2.41 36.94
CA ASN A 169 17.13 3.62 36.11
C ASN A 169 15.70 4.22 36.15
N VAL A 170 14.68 3.43 36.44
CA VAL A 170 13.31 3.95 36.60
C VAL A 170 13.20 5.00 37.71
N ASN A 171 14.11 4.97 38.67
CA ASN A 171 14.19 5.97 39.75
C ASN A 171 14.78 7.29 39.28
N LYS A 172 15.56 7.31 38.19
CA LYS A 172 16.17 8.51 37.58
C LYS A 172 15.20 9.32 36.72
N LEU A 173 14.05 8.74 36.40
CA LEU A 173 13.03 9.46 35.62
C LEU A 173 12.61 10.74 36.36
N PRO A 174 12.33 11.85 35.68
CA PRO A 174 11.86 13.09 36.28
C PRO A 174 10.65 12.88 37.19
N SER A 175 10.61 13.56 38.33
CA SER A 175 9.56 13.33 39.35
C SER A 175 8.15 13.65 38.87
N ASP A 176 7.99 14.54 37.91
CA ASP A 176 6.72 14.91 37.26
C ASP A 176 6.35 14.00 36.06
N SER A 177 7.19 13.00 35.73
CA SER A 177 6.90 12.07 34.67
C SER A 177 5.79 11.09 35.08
N ARG A 178 4.93 10.76 34.11
CA ARG A 178 3.86 9.79 34.36
C ARG A 178 4.42 8.37 34.48
N ARG A 179 4.05 7.65 35.55
CA ARG A 179 4.55 6.30 35.83
C ARG A 179 3.41 5.36 36.22
N VAL A 180 3.57 4.08 35.94
CA VAL A 180 2.74 2.99 36.50
C VAL A 180 3.27 2.55 37.88
N PHE A 181 4.40 3.13 38.30
CA PHE A 181 5.05 2.88 39.60
C PHE A 181 5.53 1.43 39.77
N ILE A 182 6.13 0.85 38.72
CA ILE A 182 6.96 -0.33 38.85
C ILE A 182 8.26 0.02 39.55
N GLN A 183 8.78 -0.92 40.33
CA GLN A 183 9.96 -0.71 41.19
C GLN A 183 11.16 -1.51 40.66
N PRO A 184 12.39 -1.08 40.95
CA PRO A 184 13.57 -1.87 40.62
C PRO A 184 13.48 -3.29 41.19
N GLY A 185 13.75 -4.27 40.34
CA GLY A 185 13.65 -5.68 40.66
C GLY A 185 12.25 -6.28 40.49
N ASP A 186 11.23 -5.50 40.13
CA ASP A 186 9.95 -6.06 39.68
C ASP A 186 10.15 -6.85 38.40
N ALA A 187 9.48 -8.01 38.26
CA ALA A 187 9.53 -8.86 37.07
C ALA A 187 8.16 -8.87 36.40
N LEU A 188 8.10 -8.24 35.21
CA LEU A 188 6.91 -8.15 34.38
C LEU A 188 7.16 -8.80 33.02
N THR A 189 6.11 -9.29 32.37
CA THR A 189 6.23 -9.66 30.95
C THR A 189 6.31 -8.43 30.07
N LEU A 190 6.93 -8.56 28.89
CA LEU A 190 6.95 -7.50 27.89
C LEU A 190 5.54 -7.04 27.53
N GLU A 191 4.59 -7.98 27.41
CA GLU A 191 3.18 -7.67 27.20
C GLU A 191 2.61 -6.77 28.29
N GLN A 192 2.84 -7.11 29.57
CA GLN A 192 2.38 -6.29 30.70
C GLN A 192 2.95 -4.87 30.66
N LEU A 193 4.23 -4.75 30.29
CA LEU A 193 4.87 -3.44 30.15
C LEU A 193 4.25 -2.64 29.02
N LEU A 194 3.92 -3.28 27.87
CA LEU A 194 3.22 -2.64 26.76
C LEU A 194 1.86 -2.08 27.18
N TYR A 195 1.06 -2.84 27.94
CA TYR A 195 -0.21 -2.35 28.51
C TYR A 195 0.00 -1.17 29.46
N GLY A 196 0.94 -1.26 30.39
CA GLY A 196 1.25 -0.15 31.30
C GLY A 196 1.71 1.12 30.58
N MET A 197 2.54 0.95 29.55
CA MET A 197 3.03 2.03 28.71
C MET A 197 1.92 2.68 27.89
N MET A 198 1.07 1.91 27.26
CA MET A 198 0.10 2.46 26.31
C MET A 198 -1.16 2.98 27.00
N LEU A 199 -1.73 2.27 27.97
CA LEU A 199 -2.96 2.68 28.64
C LEU A 199 -2.70 3.83 29.61
N TYR A 200 -1.90 3.57 30.63
CA TYR A 200 -1.63 4.53 31.71
C TYR A 200 -0.60 5.59 31.32
N SER A 201 0.12 5.33 30.22
CA SER A 201 1.21 6.19 29.71
C SER A 201 2.48 6.14 30.56
N GLY A 202 2.81 4.99 31.18
CA GLY A 202 3.97 4.80 32.04
C GLY A 202 5.29 5.07 31.34
N ASN A 203 6.06 6.06 31.83
CA ASN A 203 7.42 6.31 31.33
C ASN A 203 8.41 5.27 31.85
N ASP A 204 8.16 4.77 33.06
CA ASP A 204 8.88 3.65 33.66
C ASP A 204 8.73 2.36 32.85
N SER A 205 7.52 2.03 32.40
CA SER A 205 7.30 0.90 31.48
C SER A 205 8.03 1.10 30.14
N ALA A 206 8.00 2.30 29.58
CA ALA A 206 8.69 2.59 28.32
C ALA A 206 10.22 2.45 28.45
N LEU A 207 10.79 2.91 29.58
CA LEU A 207 12.21 2.77 29.88
C LEU A 207 12.59 1.30 30.04
N ALA A 208 11.81 0.53 30.80
CA ALA A 208 12.05 -0.91 30.97
C ALA A 208 12.00 -1.70 29.66
N ILE A 209 11.07 -1.35 28.76
CA ILE A 209 11.00 -1.91 27.40
C ILE A 209 12.27 -1.56 26.62
N ALA A 210 12.69 -0.29 26.65
CA ALA A 210 13.85 0.18 25.89
C ALA A 210 15.15 -0.52 26.35
N GLU A 211 15.34 -0.64 27.67
CA GLU A 211 16.49 -1.34 28.23
C GLU A 211 16.48 -2.84 27.91
N HIS A 212 15.31 -3.47 27.93
CA HIS A 212 15.19 -4.89 27.59
C HIS A 212 15.54 -5.14 26.11
N ILE A 213 15.04 -4.32 25.20
CA ILE A 213 15.21 -4.53 23.75
C ILE A 213 16.62 -4.11 23.29
N ALA A 214 17.16 -3.01 23.81
CA ALA A 214 18.38 -2.38 23.28
C ALA A 214 19.51 -2.23 24.32
N GLY A 215 19.32 -2.62 25.56
CA GLY A 215 20.27 -2.52 26.62
C GLY A 215 20.38 -1.13 27.26
N SER A 216 19.94 -0.07 26.61
CA SER A 216 19.88 1.30 27.19
C SER A 216 18.87 2.19 26.47
N GLU A 217 18.49 3.29 27.12
CA GLU A 217 17.61 4.32 26.55
C GLU A 217 18.20 4.93 25.28
N GLU A 218 19.51 5.22 25.27
CA GLU A 218 20.22 5.83 24.14
C GLU A 218 20.33 4.89 22.95
N ALA A 219 20.59 3.60 23.20
CA ALA A 219 20.62 2.59 22.15
C ALA A 219 19.22 2.39 21.54
N PHE A 220 18.18 2.41 22.37
CA PHE A 220 16.79 2.33 21.90
C PHE A 220 16.39 3.56 21.07
N ALA A 221 16.83 4.77 21.46
CA ALA A 221 16.58 5.98 20.69
C ALA A 221 17.18 5.92 19.28
N LYS A 222 18.33 5.24 19.09
CA LYS A 222 18.89 4.97 17.75
C LYS A 222 17.98 4.07 16.94
N LEU A 223 17.51 2.95 17.51
CA LEU A 223 16.54 2.05 16.86
C LEU A 223 15.26 2.80 16.49
N MET A 224 14.78 3.71 17.35
CA MET A 224 13.59 4.52 17.04
C MET A 224 13.80 5.36 15.78
N ASN A 225 14.94 6.03 15.63
CA ASN A 225 15.22 6.87 14.47
C ASN A 225 15.45 6.02 13.19
N GLU A 226 16.08 4.86 13.31
CA GLU A 226 16.24 3.91 12.22
C GLU A 226 14.87 3.40 11.73
N LYS A 227 14.00 2.94 12.65
CA LYS A 227 12.64 2.49 12.33
C LYS A 227 11.79 3.62 11.76
N ALA A 228 11.86 4.83 12.31
CA ALA A 228 11.16 5.99 11.77
C ALA A 228 11.56 6.25 10.31
N LYS A 229 12.85 6.20 10.00
CA LYS A 229 13.36 6.36 8.63
C LYS A 229 12.88 5.22 7.71
N GLU A 230 12.90 3.96 8.17
CA GLU A 230 12.44 2.78 7.40
C GLU A 230 10.98 2.94 6.94
N ILE A 231 10.10 3.39 7.83
CA ILE A 231 8.67 3.60 7.52
C ILE A 231 8.37 4.93 6.81
N GLY A 232 9.39 5.75 6.52
CA GLY A 232 9.26 7.02 5.82
C GLY A 232 8.91 8.22 6.71
N ALA A 233 9.00 8.10 8.04
CA ALA A 233 8.81 9.20 9.01
C ALA A 233 10.13 10.00 9.19
N ILE A 234 10.59 10.62 8.10
CA ILE A 234 11.93 11.20 7.97
C ILE A 234 12.09 12.61 8.56
N HIS A 235 10.99 13.24 8.98
CA HIS A 235 10.99 14.58 9.59
C HIS A 235 10.87 14.52 11.12
N SER A 236 11.26 13.38 11.70
CA SER A 236 11.19 13.11 13.14
C SER A 236 12.57 12.84 13.70
N ASN A 237 12.74 13.16 14.98
CA ASN A 237 13.89 12.77 15.77
C ASN A 237 13.45 12.38 17.18
N PHE A 238 13.79 11.17 17.60
CA PHE A 238 13.42 10.61 18.90
C PHE A 238 14.67 10.45 19.76
N VAL A 239 14.68 10.98 21.00
CA VAL A 239 15.82 10.91 21.91
C VAL A 239 15.52 10.11 23.18
N ASN A 240 14.27 9.69 23.38
CA ASN A 240 13.85 8.80 24.46
C ASN A 240 12.60 7.99 24.09
N PRO A 241 12.31 6.86 24.75
CA PRO A 241 11.21 5.95 24.39
C PRO A 241 9.85 6.42 24.89
N HIS A 242 9.78 7.42 25.76
CA HIS A 242 8.56 7.78 26.48
C HIS A 242 7.95 9.12 26.08
N GLY A 243 8.70 9.97 25.35
CA GLY A 243 8.23 11.29 24.92
C GLY A 243 8.28 12.36 26.02
N TYR A 244 9.10 12.17 27.07
CA TYR A 244 9.42 13.26 27.97
C TYR A 244 10.14 14.36 27.19
N HIS A 245 9.87 15.62 27.53
CA HIS A 245 10.33 16.75 26.73
C HIS A 245 11.85 16.85 26.62
N HIS A 246 12.33 17.00 25.39
CA HIS A 246 13.67 17.39 25.03
C HIS A 246 13.58 18.28 23.77
N PRO A 247 14.39 19.35 23.64
CA PRO A 247 14.33 20.21 22.45
C PRO A 247 14.50 19.48 21.13
N ASP A 248 15.34 18.45 21.10
CA ASP A 248 15.63 17.65 19.91
C ASP A 248 14.65 16.46 19.73
N HIS A 249 13.61 16.35 20.58
CA HIS A 249 12.60 15.29 20.47
C HIS A 249 11.36 15.82 19.76
N TYR A 250 11.30 15.66 18.43
CA TYR A 250 10.26 16.24 17.60
C TYR A 250 9.76 15.27 16.53
N THR A 251 8.60 15.58 15.97
CA THR A 251 7.94 14.83 14.89
C THR A 251 6.99 15.76 14.13
N THR A 252 6.37 15.24 13.06
CA THR A 252 5.27 15.91 12.36
C THR A 252 3.96 15.12 12.53
N PRO A 253 2.77 15.72 12.38
CA PRO A 253 1.52 14.97 12.29
C PRO A 253 1.57 13.85 11.25
N TYR A 254 2.16 14.11 10.08
CA TYR A 254 2.30 13.13 9.00
C TYR A 254 3.17 11.94 9.43
N ASP A 255 4.34 12.18 10.00
CA ASP A 255 5.22 11.11 10.46
C ASP A 255 4.57 10.26 11.55
N LEU A 256 3.87 10.91 12.52
CA LEU A 256 3.12 10.16 13.54
C LEU A 256 1.98 9.33 12.96
N ALA A 257 1.32 9.78 11.90
CA ALA A 257 0.30 9.00 11.23
C ALA A 257 0.89 7.79 10.50
N LEU A 258 2.10 7.91 9.90
CA LEU A 258 2.85 6.78 9.33
C LEU A 258 3.25 5.77 10.40
N ILE A 259 3.80 6.25 11.53
CA ILE A 259 4.16 5.41 12.67
C ILE A 259 2.94 4.67 13.22
N LEU A 260 1.81 5.37 13.36
CA LEU A 260 0.56 4.78 13.84
C LEU A 260 0.03 3.73 12.88
N LYS A 261 0.12 3.97 11.56
CA LYS A 261 -0.24 3.00 10.51
C LYS A 261 0.61 1.74 10.67
N ALA A 262 1.93 1.85 10.69
CA ALA A 262 2.83 0.71 10.84
C ALA A 262 2.55 -0.09 12.11
N ALA A 263 2.37 0.58 13.26
CA ALA A 263 2.01 -0.09 14.52
C ALA A 263 0.67 -0.83 14.43
N SER A 264 -0.29 -0.30 13.69
CA SER A 264 -1.64 -0.87 13.54
C SER A 264 -1.70 -2.12 12.65
N GLU A 265 -0.60 -2.49 12.00
CA GLU A 265 -0.47 -3.77 11.29
C GLU A 265 -0.29 -4.95 12.25
N HIS A 266 0.07 -4.67 13.52
CA HIS A 266 0.14 -5.68 14.58
C HIS A 266 -1.21 -5.81 15.31
N PRO A 267 -1.89 -6.96 15.26
CA PRO A 267 -3.18 -7.16 15.91
C PRO A 267 -3.15 -6.83 17.39
N LEU A 268 -2.10 -7.26 18.12
CA LEU A 268 -1.96 -6.97 19.54
C LEU A 268 -1.86 -5.47 19.84
N PHE A 269 -1.27 -4.68 18.95
CA PHE A 269 -1.26 -3.22 19.12
C PHE A 269 -2.68 -2.67 19.13
N LEU A 270 -3.52 -3.14 18.22
CA LEU A 270 -4.94 -2.73 18.15
C LEU A 270 -5.69 -3.15 19.43
N ASP A 271 -5.47 -4.37 19.92
CA ASP A 271 -6.05 -4.85 21.16
C ASP A 271 -5.64 -3.99 22.36
N ILE A 272 -4.35 -3.67 22.48
CA ILE A 272 -3.83 -2.81 23.53
C ILE A 272 -4.49 -1.43 23.50
N ILE A 273 -4.51 -0.74 22.35
CA ILE A 273 -5.06 0.61 22.26
C ILE A 273 -6.57 0.67 22.39
N ASN A 274 -7.27 -0.46 22.19
CA ASN A 274 -8.73 -0.63 22.37
C ASN A 274 -9.10 -1.02 23.79
N THR A 275 -8.13 -1.38 24.64
CA THR A 275 -8.39 -1.84 26.01
C THR A 275 -8.62 -0.64 26.93
N PRO A 276 -9.79 -0.54 27.61
CA PRO A 276 -10.06 0.57 28.53
C PRO A 276 -9.38 0.38 29.89
N VAL A 277 -9.24 -0.85 30.36
CA VAL A 277 -8.67 -1.19 31.68
C VAL A 277 -7.90 -2.51 31.57
N TYR A 278 -6.70 -2.55 32.12
CA TYR A 278 -5.87 -3.75 32.18
C TYR A 278 -5.46 -4.06 33.60
N LYS A 279 -5.61 -5.33 34.05
CA LYS A 279 -5.17 -5.81 35.35
C LYS A 279 -3.87 -6.58 35.21
N ALA A 280 -2.77 -5.94 35.59
CA ALA A 280 -1.45 -6.57 35.63
C ALA A 280 -1.27 -7.38 36.92
N VAL A 281 -0.67 -8.55 36.78
CA VAL A 281 -0.27 -9.42 37.91
C VAL A 281 1.17 -9.82 37.66
N TYR A 282 2.09 -9.37 38.52
CA TYR A 282 3.50 -9.60 38.36
C TYR A 282 4.18 -9.90 39.72
N THR A 283 5.47 -10.15 39.71
CA THR A 283 6.23 -10.50 40.90
C THR A 283 7.21 -9.35 41.23
N ASN A 284 7.25 -8.91 42.50
CA ASN A 284 8.21 -7.93 42.96
C ASN A 284 9.58 -8.56 43.29
N LYS A 285 10.58 -7.72 43.61
CA LYS A 285 11.94 -8.14 44.00
C LYS A 285 11.99 -9.18 45.14
N LYS A 286 10.97 -9.23 46.01
CA LYS A 286 10.89 -10.17 47.09
C LYS A 286 10.22 -11.50 46.74
N GLY A 287 9.80 -11.67 45.48
CA GLY A 287 9.01 -12.82 45.05
C GLY A 287 7.51 -12.73 45.41
N GLU A 288 7.05 -11.57 45.86
CA GLU A 288 5.66 -11.36 46.25
C GLU A 288 4.83 -10.96 45.03
N LYS A 289 3.59 -11.46 44.98
CA LYS A 289 2.63 -11.11 43.92
C LYS A 289 2.12 -9.68 44.08
N VAL A 290 2.28 -8.88 43.04
CA VAL A 290 1.74 -7.54 42.93
C VAL A 290 0.60 -7.51 41.95
N VAL A 291 -0.48 -6.80 42.29
CA VAL A 291 -1.65 -6.59 41.43
C VAL A 291 -1.83 -5.10 41.21
N LYS A 292 -1.83 -4.68 39.95
CA LYS A 292 -2.09 -3.28 39.58
C LYS A 292 -3.17 -3.21 38.49
N THR A 293 -3.97 -2.16 38.53
CA THR A 293 -4.95 -1.86 37.47
C THR A 293 -4.58 -0.57 36.78
N TRP A 294 -4.51 -0.61 35.47
CA TRP A 294 -4.16 0.50 34.62
C TRP A 294 -5.32 0.90 33.73
N ASP A 295 -5.82 2.11 33.90
CA ASP A 295 -6.88 2.67 33.08
C ASP A 295 -6.31 3.44 31.90
N THR A 296 -6.97 3.33 30.76
CA THR A 296 -6.58 4.12 29.58
C THR A 296 -6.71 5.62 29.86
N THR A 297 -5.82 6.40 29.25
CA THR A 297 -5.90 7.87 29.24
C THR A 297 -6.71 8.40 28.05
N ASN A 298 -7.17 7.53 27.16
CA ASN A 298 -7.91 7.89 25.97
C ASN A 298 -9.40 8.09 26.28
N SER A 299 -9.87 9.35 26.17
CA SER A 299 -11.27 9.68 26.46
C SER A 299 -12.26 9.10 25.45
N PHE A 300 -11.86 8.71 24.26
CA PHE A 300 -12.74 8.03 23.30
C PHE A 300 -13.26 6.70 23.85
N LEU A 301 -12.47 6.00 24.65
CA LEU A 301 -12.84 4.72 25.25
C LEU A 301 -13.60 4.83 26.59
N LYS A 302 -13.67 6.05 27.16
CA LYS A 302 -14.23 6.28 28.52
C LYS A 302 -15.44 7.22 28.53
N ASN A 303 -15.60 8.03 27.50
CA ASN A 303 -16.62 9.09 27.47
C ASN A 303 -17.54 8.92 26.24
N SER A 304 -18.75 8.47 26.49
CA SER A 304 -19.76 8.27 25.45
C SER A 304 -20.11 9.54 24.66
N ASN A 305 -19.95 10.73 25.26
CA ASN A 305 -20.20 12.00 24.57
C ASN A 305 -19.17 12.29 23.45
N LEU A 306 -18.00 11.66 23.53
CA LEU A 306 -16.97 11.74 22.49
C LEU A 306 -17.08 10.60 21.48
N ALA A 307 -17.88 9.58 21.77
CA ALA A 307 -17.97 8.39 20.93
C ALA A 307 -18.31 8.74 19.47
N ILE A 308 -17.66 8.03 18.58
CA ILE A 308 -17.95 7.98 17.15
C ILE A 308 -17.76 6.51 16.74
N ASP A 309 -18.61 6.06 15.86
CA ASP A 309 -18.51 4.71 15.31
C ASP A 309 -17.16 4.46 14.65
N GLY A 310 -16.65 3.24 14.80
CA GLY A 310 -15.39 2.82 14.21
C GLY A 310 -14.12 3.21 14.98
N ILE A 311 -14.18 3.93 16.11
CA ILE A 311 -12.97 4.17 16.91
C ILE A 311 -12.42 2.85 17.45
N ILE A 312 -11.18 2.53 17.08
CA ILE A 312 -10.42 1.41 17.69
C ILE A 312 -9.73 1.90 18.95
N GLY A 313 -8.98 3.01 18.87
CA GLY A 313 -8.25 3.51 20.02
C GLY A 313 -7.15 4.49 19.63
N GLY A 314 -6.11 4.55 20.45
CA GLY A 314 -4.97 5.42 20.17
C GLY A 314 -4.18 5.81 21.40
N LYS A 315 -3.34 6.84 21.27
CA LYS A 315 -2.45 7.31 22.34
C LYS A 315 -2.57 8.80 22.57
N THR A 316 -2.67 9.18 23.85
CA THR A 316 -2.64 10.59 24.29
C THR A 316 -1.23 11.00 24.73
N GLY A 317 -0.94 12.30 24.65
CA GLY A 317 0.28 12.87 25.20
C GLY A 317 0.04 14.25 25.80
N PHE A 318 0.94 14.63 26.71
CA PHE A 318 1.02 15.96 27.29
C PHE A 318 2.42 16.24 27.84
N THR A 319 2.99 17.35 27.47
CA THR A 319 4.04 18.07 28.18
C THR A 319 3.71 19.58 28.08
N THR A 320 4.27 20.41 28.93
CA THR A 320 4.01 21.84 28.87
C THR A 320 4.35 22.44 27.49
N PRO A 321 5.50 22.13 26.84
CA PRO A 321 5.79 22.62 25.49
C PRO A 321 4.94 21.97 24.38
N ALA A 322 4.65 20.67 24.47
CA ALA A 322 3.86 19.94 23.47
C ALA A 322 2.37 20.31 23.51
N LYS A 323 1.88 20.82 24.64
CA LYS A 323 0.46 20.90 24.96
C LYS A 323 -0.17 19.50 24.87
N ARG A 324 -1.43 19.37 24.46
CA ARG A 324 -2.12 18.09 24.34
C ARG A 324 -1.90 17.51 22.94
N THR A 325 -1.59 16.22 22.89
CA THR A 325 -1.43 15.45 21.66
C THR A 325 -2.34 14.24 21.69
N LEU A 326 -2.76 13.77 20.51
CA LEU A 326 -3.61 12.59 20.34
C LEU A 326 -3.31 11.96 19.00
N VAL A 327 -3.10 10.64 18.98
CA VAL A 327 -3.17 9.84 17.75
C VAL A 327 -4.31 8.83 17.89
N THR A 328 -5.04 8.59 16.81
CA THR A 328 -6.25 7.77 16.82
C THR A 328 -6.30 6.88 15.60
N VAL A 329 -6.62 5.61 15.81
CA VAL A 329 -6.98 4.63 14.77
C VAL A 329 -8.49 4.47 14.79
N ALA A 330 -9.10 4.52 13.63
CA ALA A 330 -10.51 4.22 13.43
C ALA A 330 -10.69 3.35 12.20
N GLU A 331 -11.74 2.51 12.19
CA GLU A 331 -12.12 1.70 11.04
C GLU A 331 -13.62 1.82 10.80
N HIS A 332 -13.99 2.09 9.56
CA HIS A 332 -15.39 2.26 9.18
C HIS A 332 -15.61 1.74 7.76
N ASN A 333 -16.57 0.83 7.59
CA ASN A 333 -16.91 0.21 6.30
C ASN A 333 -15.69 -0.39 5.56
N GLY A 334 -14.80 -1.10 6.30
CA GLY A 334 -13.63 -1.73 5.73
C GLY A 334 -12.47 -0.78 5.41
N HIS A 335 -12.58 0.50 5.73
CA HIS A 335 -11.52 1.50 5.56
C HIS A 335 -10.96 1.91 6.91
N ARG A 336 -9.64 1.91 7.02
CA ARG A 336 -8.94 2.32 8.24
C ARG A 336 -8.40 3.75 8.09
N TYR A 337 -8.50 4.52 9.18
CA TYR A 337 -8.14 5.93 9.22
C TYR A 337 -7.19 6.20 10.37
N TYR A 338 -6.18 7.02 10.11
CA TYR A 338 -5.17 7.43 11.06
C TYR A 338 -5.22 8.95 11.24
N VAL A 339 -5.44 9.39 12.47
CA VAL A 339 -5.48 10.81 12.81
C VAL A 339 -4.36 11.11 13.80
N ALA A 340 -3.57 12.15 13.52
CA ALA A 340 -2.58 12.70 14.44
C ALA A 340 -2.86 14.18 14.69
N ALA A 341 -3.24 14.53 15.93
CA ALA A 341 -3.53 15.88 16.37
C ALA A 341 -2.50 16.35 17.41
N LEU A 342 -1.76 17.40 17.10
CA LEU A 342 -0.66 17.91 17.88
C LEU A 342 -0.90 19.36 18.32
N LYS A 343 -0.36 19.71 19.47
CA LYS A 343 -0.44 21.06 20.07
C LYS A 343 -1.89 21.57 20.17
N GLY A 344 -2.78 20.68 20.60
CA GLY A 344 -4.19 20.98 20.85
C GLY A 344 -4.50 21.28 22.31
N ASP A 345 -5.75 21.50 22.61
CA ASP A 345 -6.27 21.59 23.98
C ASP A 345 -6.84 20.26 24.50
N SER A 346 -7.37 20.25 25.71
CA SER A 346 -7.84 19.02 26.37
C SER A 346 -9.03 18.36 25.72
N VAL A 347 -9.94 19.13 25.14
CA VAL A 347 -11.18 18.66 24.50
C VAL A 347 -11.10 18.81 22.99
N GLY A 348 -10.56 19.92 22.50
CA GLY A 348 -10.51 20.28 21.09
C GLY A 348 -9.86 19.20 20.23
N ARG A 349 -8.73 18.59 20.65
CA ARG A 349 -8.10 17.49 19.89
C ARG A 349 -9.04 16.31 19.62
N TYR A 350 -9.94 15.98 20.59
CA TYR A 350 -10.95 14.94 20.42
C TYR A 350 -12.08 15.37 19.49
N MET A 351 -12.52 16.62 19.66
CA MET A 351 -13.59 17.18 18.80
C MET A 351 -13.12 17.34 17.35
N ASP A 352 -11.88 17.78 17.15
CA ASP A 352 -11.25 17.84 15.83
C ASP A 352 -11.15 16.46 15.19
N THR A 353 -10.62 15.48 15.92
CA THR A 353 -10.51 14.08 15.45
C THR A 353 -11.87 13.53 15.07
N ARG A 354 -12.88 13.69 15.93
CA ARG A 354 -14.27 13.25 15.66
C ARG A 354 -14.86 13.92 14.43
N LYS A 355 -14.65 15.23 14.29
CA LYS A 355 -15.13 15.99 13.13
C LYS A 355 -14.48 15.47 11.84
N LEU A 356 -13.16 15.33 11.82
CA LEU A 356 -12.44 14.87 10.64
C LEU A 356 -12.82 13.45 10.26
N LEU A 357 -12.97 12.54 11.22
CA LEU A 357 -13.41 11.17 10.95
C LEU A 357 -14.81 11.13 10.32
N LYS A 358 -15.78 11.92 10.85
CA LYS A 358 -17.11 12.02 10.25
C LYS A 358 -17.05 12.51 8.80
N MET A 359 -16.25 13.54 8.54
CA MET A 359 -16.07 14.08 7.19
C MET A 359 -15.40 13.06 6.28
N ALA A 360 -14.39 12.32 6.79
CA ALA A 360 -13.71 11.27 6.04
C ALA A 360 -14.65 10.13 5.67
N TYR A 361 -15.49 9.66 6.61
CA TYR A 361 -16.47 8.61 6.34
C TYR A 361 -17.48 9.04 5.27
N GLN A 362 -18.01 10.27 5.37
CA GLN A 362 -18.95 10.81 4.38
C GLN A 362 -18.27 10.96 3.00
N LYS A 363 -17.05 11.46 2.99
CA LYS A 363 -16.28 11.66 1.75
C LYS A 363 -15.94 10.33 1.09
N ARG A 364 -15.56 9.32 1.89
CA ARG A 364 -15.30 7.96 1.39
C ARG A 364 -16.55 7.31 0.82
N ALA A 365 -17.67 7.40 1.52
CA ALA A 365 -18.95 6.87 1.04
C ALA A 365 -19.39 7.51 -0.28
N ALA A 366 -19.24 8.84 -0.41
CA ALA A 366 -19.52 9.54 -1.66
C ALA A 366 -18.56 9.09 -2.79
N TYR A 367 -17.28 8.97 -2.48
CA TYR A 367 -16.26 8.46 -3.41
C TYR A 367 -16.63 7.04 -3.91
N ASP A 368 -16.98 6.14 -3.00
CA ASP A 368 -17.38 4.77 -3.36
C ASP A 368 -18.59 4.75 -4.26
N GLN A 369 -19.59 5.59 -4.01
CA GLN A 369 -20.76 5.74 -4.87
C GLN A 369 -20.41 6.27 -6.27
N GLU A 370 -19.40 7.15 -6.38
CA GLU A 370 -18.97 7.70 -7.67
C GLU A 370 -18.12 6.71 -8.47
N ILE A 371 -17.30 5.87 -7.83
CA ILE A 371 -16.48 4.86 -8.52
C ILE A 371 -17.22 3.56 -8.80
N ILE A 372 -18.32 3.26 -8.07
CA ILE A 372 -19.18 2.08 -8.31
C ILE A 372 -20.23 2.46 -9.34
N LYS A 373 -20.22 1.86 -10.50
CA LYS A 373 -21.17 2.12 -11.58
C LYS A 373 -21.75 0.84 -12.12
N ASN A 374 -23.02 0.85 -12.48
CA ASN A 374 -23.58 -0.20 -13.32
C ASN A 374 -23.07 -0.01 -14.74
N ILE A 375 -22.42 -1.01 -15.28
CA ILE A 375 -21.90 -1.02 -16.64
C ILE A 375 -22.41 -2.21 -17.42
N ASN A 376 -22.49 -2.05 -18.74
CA ASN A 376 -22.69 -3.13 -19.68
C ASN A 376 -21.36 -3.40 -20.37
N VAL A 377 -20.90 -4.64 -20.31
CA VAL A 377 -19.67 -5.09 -20.96
C VAL A 377 -20.00 -6.19 -21.94
N ALA A 378 -19.33 -6.17 -23.09
CA ALA A 378 -19.45 -7.22 -24.10
C ALA A 378 -18.21 -8.11 -24.03
N PHE A 379 -18.36 -9.34 -23.54
CA PHE A 379 -17.27 -10.31 -23.49
C PHE A 379 -16.96 -10.87 -24.86
N PHE A 380 -15.67 -10.99 -25.14
CA PHE A 380 -15.18 -11.67 -26.34
C PHE A 380 -15.08 -13.17 -26.09
N ASP A 381 -15.60 -13.93 -27.04
CA ASP A 381 -15.51 -15.39 -27.05
C ASP A 381 -14.46 -15.87 -28.05
N HIS A 382 -13.46 -15.05 -28.35
CA HIS A 382 -12.42 -15.32 -29.33
C HIS A 382 -11.11 -15.74 -28.71
N SER A 383 -10.25 -16.32 -29.52
CA SER A 383 -8.88 -16.62 -29.14
C SER A 383 -8.02 -15.36 -29.15
N LEU A 384 -7.06 -15.32 -28.25
CA LEU A 384 -5.96 -14.37 -28.26
C LEU A 384 -4.79 -14.98 -29.02
N GLU A 385 -4.25 -14.27 -30.00
CA GLU A 385 -3.06 -14.70 -30.73
C GLU A 385 -1.82 -13.96 -30.23
N ILE A 386 -0.78 -14.72 -29.88
CA ILE A 386 0.51 -14.22 -29.46
C ILE A 386 1.58 -14.97 -30.24
N GLY A 387 2.22 -14.31 -31.21
CA GLY A 387 3.08 -14.99 -32.17
C GLY A 387 2.31 -16.10 -32.90
N ASP A 388 2.84 -17.32 -32.87
CA ASP A 388 2.21 -18.50 -33.52
C ASP A 388 1.23 -19.26 -32.62
N GLN A 389 0.91 -18.76 -31.43
CA GLN A 389 0.03 -19.42 -30.47
C GLN A 389 -1.35 -18.76 -30.42
N SER A 390 -2.39 -19.60 -30.52
CA SER A 390 -3.79 -19.18 -30.32
C SER A 390 -4.28 -19.69 -28.97
N ILE A 391 -4.68 -18.80 -28.07
CA ILE A 391 -5.08 -19.08 -26.69
C ILE A 391 -6.56 -18.72 -26.52
N ALA A 392 -7.40 -19.70 -26.17
CA ALA A 392 -8.81 -19.46 -25.88
C ALA A 392 -8.97 -18.56 -24.62
N SER A 393 -9.84 -17.55 -24.70
CA SER A 393 -10.01 -16.54 -23.66
C SER A 393 -11.45 -16.32 -23.19
N PRO A 394 -12.27 -17.39 -22.96
CA PRO A 394 -13.67 -17.22 -22.59
C PRO A 394 -13.80 -16.45 -21.26
N GLY A 395 -14.54 -15.33 -21.28
CA GLY A 395 -14.76 -14.50 -20.10
C GLY A 395 -13.56 -13.72 -19.60
N GLN A 396 -12.43 -13.72 -20.33
CA GLN A 396 -11.19 -13.04 -19.89
C GLN A 396 -11.01 -11.67 -20.52
N ILE A 397 -11.72 -11.39 -21.62
CA ILE A 397 -11.59 -10.16 -22.38
C ILE A 397 -12.96 -9.58 -22.63
N PHE A 398 -13.14 -8.28 -22.40
CA PHE A 398 -14.37 -7.57 -22.74
C PHE A 398 -14.09 -6.19 -23.37
N ILE A 399 -15.12 -5.64 -24.01
CA ILE A 399 -15.16 -4.27 -24.49
C ILE A 399 -16.05 -3.42 -23.57
N TYR A 400 -15.52 -2.29 -23.16
CA TYR A 400 -16.26 -1.24 -22.50
C TYR A 400 -15.95 0.12 -23.14
N LYS A 401 -17.01 0.81 -23.61
CA LYS A 401 -16.90 2.10 -24.30
C LYS A 401 -15.89 2.10 -25.46
N GLY A 402 -15.87 1.02 -26.25
CA GLY A 402 -14.97 0.85 -27.38
C GLY A 402 -13.50 0.60 -27.07
N ARG A 403 -13.18 0.25 -25.80
CA ARG A 403 -11.85 -0.13 -25.35
C ARG A 403 -11.83 -1.58 -24.91
N THR A 404 -10.75 -2.28 -25.22
CA THR A 404 -10.54 -3.68 -24.83
C THR A 404 -9.92 -3.74 -23.46
N TYR A 405 -10.50 -4.56 -22.59
CA TYR A 405 -10.03 -4.86 -21.23
C TYR A 405 -9.75 -6.35 -21.11
N ILE A 406 -8.65 -6.70 -20.45
CA ILE A 406 -8.21 -8.07 -20.23
C ILE A 406 -8.14 -8.36 -18.73
N SER A 407 -8.55 -9.56 -18.29
CA SER A 407 -8.44 -9.91 -16.88
C SER A 407 -6.98 -9.96 -16.44
N GLN A 408 -6.72 -9.51 -15.20
CA GLN A 408 -5.39 -9.50 -14.60
C GLN A 408 -4.78 -10.91 -14.58
N SER A 409 -5.58 -11.92 -14.20
CA SER A 409 -5.13 -13.31 -14.11
C SER A 409 -4.73 -13.88 -15.48
N PHE A 410 -5.51 -13.56 -16.52
CA PHE A 410 -5.21 -14.02 -17.87
C PHE A 410 -4.01 -13.29 -18.47
N LEU A 411 -3.88 -11.98 -18.21
CA LEU A 411 -2.71 -11.21 -18.62
C LEU A 411 -1.42 -11.77 -18.00
N SER A 412 -1.43 -12.08 -16.70
CA SER A 412 -0.28 -12.70 -16.03
C SER A 412 0.07 -14.09 -16.58
N GLN A 413 -0.93 -14.83 -17.07
CA GLN A 413 -0.69 -16.14 -17.67
C GLN A 413 -0.02 -16.05 -19.04
N ILE A 414 -0.37 -15.05 -19.84
CA ILE A 414 0.10 -14.92 -21.23
C ILE A 414 1.39 -14.10 -21.35
N LEU A 415 1.67 -13.25 -20.38
CA LEU A 415 2.91 -12.48 -20.31
C LEU A 415 3.73 -13.05 -19.14
N ALA A 416 4.60 -14.03 -19.44
CA ALA A 416 5.52 -14.65 -18.44
C ALA A 416 6.38 -13.63 -17.69
N ASP A 417 6.39 -12.42 -18.17
CA ASP A 417 7.21 -11.29 -17.73
C ASP A 417 6.42 -10.30 -16.84
N VAL A 418 5.14 -10.54 -16.57
CA VAL A 418 4.28 -9.72 -15.71
C VAL A 418 4.10 -10.41 -14.33
N ASP A 419 5.17 -10.99 -13.80
CA ASP A 419 5.15 -11.70 -12.51
C ASP A 419 4.87 -10.81 -11.29
N GLN A 420 4.82 -9.49 -11.46
CA GLN A 420 4.67 -8.54 -10.35
C GLN A 420 3.47 -7.58 -10.54
N LEU A 421 2.29 -8.16 -10.70
CA LEU A 421 1.05 -7.40 -10.57
C LEU A 421 0.64 -7.35 -9.10
N THR A 422 0.88 -6.22 -8.46
CA THR A 422 0.36 -5.99 -7.11
C THR A 422 -0.97 -5.26 -7.19
N ALA A 423 -2.02 -5.90 -6.69
CA ALA A 423 -3.35 -5.31 -6.59
C ALA A 423 -3.57 -4.76 -5.17
N THR A 424 -3.90 -3.48 -5.07
CA THR A 424 -4.46 -2.90 -3.85
C THR A 424 -5.96 -2.64 -4.07
N GLU A 425 -6.69 -2.29 -3.01
CA GLU A 425 -8.13 -1.98 -3.14
C GLU A 425 -8.45 -0.93 -4.21
N ASN A 426 -7.55 0.03 -4.42
CA ASN A 426 -7.77 1.18 -5.30
C ASN A 426 -6.82 1.26 -6.50
N ASN A 427 -5.76 0.44 -6.56
CA ASN A 427 -4.75 0.47 -7.62
C ASN A 427 -4.36 -0.94 -8.04
N ILE A 428 -3.96 -1.04 -9.30
CA ILE A 428 -3.12 -2.13 -9.78
C ILE A 428 -1.78 -1.53 -10.19
N LYS A 429 -0.71 -2.05 -9.63
CA LYS A 429 0.66 -1.68 -9.95
C LYS A 429 1.30 -2.78 -10.77
N ILE A 430 1.82 -2.44 -11.92
CA ILE A 430 2.64 -3.32 -12.76
C ILE A 430 4.08 -2.86 -12.56
N ASN A 431 4.91 -3.72 -12.00
CA ASN A 431 6.34 -3.46 -11.90
C ASN A 431 7.00 -4.02 -13.16
N LEU A 432 7.67 -3.14 -13.91
CA LEU A 432 8.52 -3.53 -15.03
C LEU A 432 9.93 -3.72 -14.46
N GLU A 433 10.36 -4.97 -14.26
CA GLU A 433 11.76 -5.24 -13.92
C GLU A 433 12.63 -5.25 -15.19
N PRO A 434 13.87 -4.74 -15.12
CA PRO A 434 14.76 -4.62 -16.28
C PRO A 434 15.34 -5.95 -16.80
N LYS A 435 14.81 -7.09 -16.41
CA LYS A 435 15.29 -8.42 -16.86
C LYS A 435 15.09 -8.72 -18.34
N PHE A 436 14.46 -7.81 -19.07
CA PHE A 436 13.93 -8.02 -20.40
C PHE A 436 14.88 -7.87 -21.56
N ALA A 437 16.02 -7.23 -21.37
CA ALA A 437 16.74 -6.72 -22.54
C ALA A 437 17.81 -7.64 -23.12
N PHE A 438 18.29 -8.67 -22.42
CA PHE A 438 19.55 -9.30 -22.86
C PHE A 438 19.47 -10.73 -23.36
N GLU A 439 18.60 -11.59 -22.85
CA GLU A 439 18.61 -13.00 -23.26
C GLU A 439 17.74 -13.32 -24.49
N GLU A 440 16.65 -12.59 -24.71
CA GLU A 440 15.82 -12.79 -25.90
C GLU A 440 16.37 -12.15 -27.18
N ILE A 441 17.13 -11.06 -27.05
CA ILE A 441 17.81 -10.44 -28.22
C ILE A 441 19.01 -11.27 -28.66
N VAL A 442 19.62 -12.05 -27.77
CA VAL A 442 20.82 -12.85 -28.09
C VAL A 442 20.48 -14.22 -28.71
N LYS A 443 19.35 -14.82 -28.41
CA LYS A 443 18.96 -16.13 -28.99
C LYS A 443 18.75 -16.11 -30.51
N PRO A 444 18.07 -15.13 -31.12
CA PRO A 444 17.98 -15.06 -32.58
C PRO A 444 19.30 -14.71 -33.26
N LEU A 445 20.14 -13.88 -32.62
CA LEU A 445 21.44 -13.48 -33.14
C LEU A 445 22.46 -14.64 -33.10
N SER A 446 22.42 -15.50 -32.10
CA SER A 446 23.29 -16.68 -32.03
C SER A 446 22.94 -17.74 -33.09
N VAL A 447 21.67 -17.90 -33.41
CA VAL A 447 21.22 -18.85 -34.45
C VAL A 447 21.55 -18.35 -35.86
N SER A 448 21.51 -17.04 -36.14
CA SER A 448 21.91 -16.47 -37.41
C SER A 448 23.45 -16.42 -37.61
N LEU A 449 24.22 -16.22 -36.54
CA LEU A 449 25.69 -16.27 -36.59
C LEU A 449 26.25 -17.69 -36.86
N VAL A 450 25.60 -18.72 -36.31
CA VAL A 450 26.02 -20.12 -36.57
C VAL A 450 25.73 -20.54 -38.02
N LYS A 451 24.71 -19.96 -38.69
CA LYS A 451 24.45 -20.20 -40.12
C LYS A 451 25.37 -19.43 -41.07
N GLN A 452 26.02 -18.36 -40.61
CA GLN A 452 27.02 -17.61 -41.43
C GLN A 452 28.46 -18.06 -41.26
N GLN A 453 28.81 -18.78 -40.20
CA GLN A 453 30.19 -19.25 -39.97
C GLN A 453 30.69 -20.31 -40.94
N ASN A 454 29.88 -20.85 -41.82
CA ASN A 454 30.31 -21.80 -42.83
C ASN A 454 30.78 -21.19 -44.17
N LYS A 455 31.00 -19.87 -44.26
CA LYS A 455 31.40 -19.22 -45.51
C LYS A 455 32.55 -18.20 -45.49
N SER A 456 33.33 -18.00 -44.46
CA SER A 456 34.60 -17.29 -44.61
C SER A 456 35.56 -17.44 -43.42
N HIS A 457 36.71 -18.03 -43.66
CA HIS A 457 37.71 -18.39 -42.64
C HIS A 457 38.72 -17.27 -42.31
N ILE A 458 38.53 -16.02 -42.69
CA ILE A 458 39.55 -14.94 -42.59
C ILE A 458 39.18 -13.77 -41.67
N GLN A 459 37.88 -13.59 -41.28
CA GLN A 459 37.49 -12.45 -40.43
C GLN A 459 37.36 -12.79 -38.91
N ASN A 460 37.53 -14.01 -38.52
CA ASN A 460 37.26 -14.48 -37.13
C ASN A 460 38.41 -14.27 -36.12
N LYS A 461 39.54 -13.68 -36.49
CA LYS A 461 40.64 -13.43 -35.54
C LYS A 461 40.59 -12.06 -34.86
N LEU A 462 39.80 -11.14 -35.34
CA LEU A 462 39.69 -9.78 -34.76
C LEU A 462 38.51 -9.61 -33.78
N ILE A 463 37.50 -10.49 -33.83
CA ILE A 463 36.31 -10.39 -32.96
C ILE A 463 36.52 -11.20 -31.67
N ALA A 464 37.32 -12.23 -31.67
CA ALA A 464 37.58 -13.06 -30.47
C ALA A 464 38.42 -12.32 -29.40
N HIS A 465 39.20 -11.30 -29.78
CA HIS A 465 40.00 -10.53 -28.80
C HIS A 465 39.21 -9.44 -28.07
N SER A 466 38.07 -9.02 -28.62
CA SER A 466 37.20 -8.00 -27.98
C SER A 466 36.24 -8.59 -26.96
N PHE A 467 35.91 -9.88 -27.07
CA PHE A 467 34.99 -10.54 -26.15
C PHE A 467 35.68 -11.11 -24.88
N SER A 468 36.96 -11.42 -24.95
CA SER A 468 37.69 -11.91 -23.76
C SER A 468 38.02 -10.80 -22.75
N SER A 469 38.06 -9.54 -23.19
CA SER A 469 38.33 -8.40 -22.30
C SER A 469 37.06 -7.90 -21.56
N LEU A 470 35.87 -8.17 -22.06
CA LEU A 470 34.62 -7.81 -21.41
C LEU A 470 34.17 -8.80 -20.33
N LEU A 471 34.50 -10.09 -20.48
CA LEU A 471 34.23 -11.13 -19.47
C LEU A 471 35.17 -11.06 -18.25
N ALA A 472 36.40 -10.54 -18.43
CA ALA A 472 37.36 -10.36 -17.33
C ALA A 472 36.99 -9.17 -16.42
N PHE A 473 36.24 -8.20 -16.89
CA PHE A 473 35.84 -7.04 -16.09
C PHE A 473 34.60 -7.30 -15.21
N SER A 474 33.76 -8.27 -15.55
CA SER A 474 32.61 -8.68 -14.76
C SER A 474 33.00 -9.61 -13.58
N TYR A 475 34.10 -10.35 -13.69
CA TYR A 475 34.52 -11.32 -12.65
C TYR A 475 35.29 -10.68 -11.48
N PHE A 476 35.79 -9.44 -11.65
CA PHE A 476 36.57 -8.76 -10.61
C PHE A 476 35.72 -7.87 -9.67
N LYS A 477 34.42 -7.69 -9.95
CA LYS A 477 33.54 -6.85 -9.14
C LYS A 477 32.73 -7.61 -8.08
N SER A 478 32.75 -8.95 -8.08
CA SER A 478 31.96 -9.78 -7.16
C SER A 478 32.75 -10.50 -6.05
N HIS A 479 34.06 -10.28 -5.91
CA HIS A 479 34.90 -11.02 -4.92
C HIS A 479 35.82 -10.12 -4.09
N SER A 480 35.42 -8.94 -3.69
CA SER A 480 36.18 -8.11 -2.75
C SER A 480 35.29 -7.61 -1.60
N PHE A 481 34.65 -8.50 -0.87
CA PHE A 481 34.14 -8.21 0.47
C PHE A 481 34.07 -9.51 1.30
N MET A 482 35.24 -10.02 1.68
CA MET A 482 35.46 -10.80 2.89
C MET A 482 36.97 -10.81 3.16
N VAL A 483 37.33 -10.13 4.19
CA VAL A 483 38.45 -10.26 5.15
C VAL A 483 38.87 -8.85 5.59
N ARG A 484 38.34 -8.37 6.65
CA ARG A 484 38.93 -7.92 7.94
C ARG A 484 37.87 -7.24 8.77
#